data_b75b3732746c8c3613d66be1a6cf0bd8
#
_entry.id   b75b3732746c8c3613d66be1a6cf0bd8
#
_cell.length_a   1.000
_cell.length_b   1.000
_cell.length_c   1.000
_cell.angle_alpha   90.00
_cell.angle_beta   90.00
_cell.angle_gamma   90.00
#
_symmetry.space_group_name_H-M   'P 1'
#
loop_
_entity.id
_entity.type
_entity.pdbx_description
1 polymer ?
#
loop_
_entity_poly.entity_id
_entity_poly.type
_entity_poly.pdbx_seq_one_letter_code
_entity_poly.pdbx_strand_id
1 'polypeptide(L)'
;MERKKPMDKKEVLLLKEAERKRIAEELHDTTVQDMVCLSQQLELILLYMEQDVTLARLETAVARKHVKSMINDMRDTIYNLRPMILSDIGWQALFDRLRDRLLSEDPRLRIYFDIDAVSTSDEITAISIYRVVCEGCQNIVKHSGADRIEVSVKDHGTFIKVCIRDNGVGMDHGKDAGKNHFGLQFMSERVDAVSGKMIIVSDLTGTLIEIEIPTERGEYK
;
A
#
# COMPACT_ATOMS: atom_id res chain seq x y z
N MET A 1 3.22 -19.99 -29.91
CA MET A 1 4.08 -19.86 -28.71
C MET A 1 5.17 -18.85 -29.06
N GLU A 2 4.87 -17.55 -28.87
CA GLU A 2 5.86 -16.50 -29.11
C GLU A 2 6.75 -16.39 -27.84
N ARG A 3 8.04 -16.71 -28.03
CA ARG A 3 9.05 -16.47 -27.00
C ARG A 3 9.18 -14.95 -26.80
N LYS A 4 8.78 -14.41 -25.63
CA LYS A 4 9.12 -13.05 -25.24
C LYS A 4 10.63 -12.86 -25.40
N LYS A 5 11.02 -11.94 -26.29
CA LYS A 5 12.41 -11.55 -26.51
C LYS A 5 12.97 -11.00 -25.21
N PRO A 6 14.16 -11.41 -24.76
CA PRO A 6 14.75 -10.82 -23.56
C PRO A 6 14.89 -9.30 -23.76
N MET A 7 14.45 -8.54 -22.77
CA MET A 7 14.52 -7.07 -22.78
C MET A 7 15.97 -6.61 -22.97
N ASP A 8 16.17 -5.64 -23.86
CA ASP A 8 17.51 -5.05 -24.09
C ASP A 8 17.98 -4.34 -22.81
N LYS A 9 19.30 -4.43 -22.52
CA LYS A 9 19.93 -3.73 -21.38
C LYS A 9 19.59 -2.24 -21.36
N LYS A 10 19.39 -1.63 -22.50
CA LYS A 10 18.99 -0.24 -22.67
C LYS A 10 17.54 0.01 -22.20
N GLU A 11 16.63 -0.90 -22.53
CA GLU A 11 15.23 -0.84 -22.07
C GLU A 11 15.14 -0.98 -20.53
N VAL A 12 15.90 -1.90 -19.96
CA VAL A 12 16.00 -2.08 -18.51
C VAL A 12 16.54 -0.83 -17.81
N LEU A 13 17.54 -0.18 -18.41
CA LEU A 13 18.11 1.06 -17.88
C LEU A 13 17.11 2.21 -17.92
N LEU A 14 16.40 2.37 -19.04
CA LEU A 14 15.38 3.41 -19.21
C LEU A 14 14.21 3.22 -18.22
N LEU A 15 13.77 1.99 -17.98
CA LEU A 15 12.75 1.68 -16.98
C LEU A 15 13.21 2.00 -15.56
N LYS A 16 14.47 1.69 -15.23
CA LYS A 16 15.05 2.06 -13.92
C LYS A 16 15.15 3.57 -13.73
N GLU A 17 15.54 4.31 -14.75
CA GLU A 17 15.60 5.78 -14.70
C GLU A 17 14.20 6.40 -14.62
N ALA A 18 13.22 5.89 -15.35
CA ALA A 18 11.83 6.32 -15.25
C ALA A 18 11.25 6.07 -13.85
N GLU A 19 11.51 4.90 -13.26
CA GLU A 19 11.08 4.58 -11.89
C GLU A 19 11.79 5.47 -10.85
N ARG A 20 13.10 5.71 -10.98
CA ARG A 20 13.83 6.66 -10.11
C ARG A 20 13.24 8.06 -10.17
N LYS A 21 12.90 8.53 -11.38
CA LYS A 21 12.30 9.85 -11.58
C LYS A 21 10.92 9.91 -10.91
N ARG A 22 10.06 8.92 -11.13
CA ARG A 22 8.73 8.82 -10.50
C ARG A 22 8.82 8.85 -8.98
N ILE A 23 9.76 8.09 -8.41
CA ILE A 23 10.02 8.05 -6.96
C ILE A 23 10.48 9.40 -6.44
N ALA A 24 11.39 10.06 -7.16
CA ALA A 24 11.88 11.37 -6.77
C ALA A 24 10.77 12.44 -6.81
N GLU A 25 9.89 12.39 -7.79
CA GLU A 25 8.72 13.27 -7.90
C GLU A 25 7.73 13.00 -6.77
N GLU A 26 7.40 11.74 -6.49
CA GLU A 26 6.48 11.34 -5.41
C GLU A 26 7.02 11.74 -4.02
N LEU A 27 8.32 11.55 -3.78
CA LEU A 27 8.98 11.99 -2.54
C LEU A 27 9.03 13.51 -2.43
N HIS A 28 9.32 14.20 -3.52
CA HIS A 28 9.42 15.65 -3.53
C HIS A 28 8.06 16.30 -3.25
N ASP A 29 7.01 15.86 -3.93
CA ASP A 29 5.70 16.51 -3.87
C ASP A 29 5.02 16.31 -2.51
N THR A 30 5.15 15.12 -1.91
CA THR A 30 4.54 14.86 -0.60
C THR A 30 5.42 15.36 0.55
N THR A 31 6.68 14.93 0.60
CA THR A 31 7.57 15.19 1.75
C THR A 31 7.95 16.67 1.88
N VAL A 32 8.23 17.34 0.77
CA VAL A 32 8.62 18.76 0.80
C VAL A 32 7.42 19.64 1.18
N GLN A 33 6.23 19.35 0.66
CA GLN A 33 5.03 20.09 1.03
C GLN A 33 4.68 19.92 2.51
N ASP A 34 4.77 18.70 3.03
CA ASP A 34 4.55 18.41 4.44
C ASP A 34 5.55 19.14 5.35
N MET A 35 6.83 19.19 4.95
CA MET A 35 7.85 19.95 5.69
C MET A 35 7.58 21.46 5.68
N VAL A 36 7.09 22.00 4.57
CA VAL A 36 6.71 23.43 4.47
C VAL A 36 5.52 23.71 5.40
N CYS A 37 4.48 22.86 5.37
CA CYS A 37 3.33 22.99 6.25
C CYS A 37 3.74 22.91 7.74
N LEU A 38 4.64 21.98 8.10
CA LEU A 38 5.16 21.85 9.44
C LEU A 38 5.93 23.10 9.87
N SER A 39 6.77 23.67 8.98
CA SER A 39 7.49 24.92 9.27
C SER A 39 6.55 26.07 9.58
N GLN A 40 5.50 26.26 8.78
CA GLN A 40 4.47 27.28 9.01
C GLN A 40 3.72 27.04 10.32
N GLN A 41 3.43 25.79 10.65
CA GLN A 41 2.77 25.42 11.90
C GLN A 41 3.64 25.71 13.12
N LEU A 42 4.95 25.49 13.04
CA LEU A 42 5.90 25.85 14.10
C LEU A 42 6.00 27.37 14.28
N GLU A 43 5.98 28.17 13.22
CA GLU A 43 5.93 29.64 13.32
C GLU A 43 4.66 30.11 14.01
N LEU A 44 3.52 29.50 13.69
CA LEU A 44 2.25 29.80 14.34
C LEU A 44 2.27 29.47 15.84
N ILE A 45 2.86 28.33 16.20
CA ILE A 45 3.04 27.93 17.60
C ILE A 45 3.87 28.97 18.37
N LEU A 46 4.97 29.46 17.79
CA LEU A 46 5.81 30.50 18.40
C LEU A 46 5.01 31.79 18.65
N LEU A 47 4.17 32.18 17.70
CA LEU A 47 3.31 33.35 17.87
C LEU A 47 2.30 33.16 19.02
N TYR A 48 1.68 31.98 19.10
CA TYR A 48 0.71 31.67 20.15
C TYR A 48 1.37 31.54 21.54
N MET A 49 2.64 31.14 21.62
CA MET A 49 3.36 31.10 22.92
C MET A 49 3.41 32.45 23.63
N GLU A 50 3.37 33.55 22.88
CA GLU A 50 3.37 34.91 23.41
C GLU A 50 1.96 35.43 23.76
N GLN A 51 0.91 34.86 23.13
CA GLN A 51 -0.45 35.38 23.20
C GLN A 51 -1.40 34.45 23.97
N ASP A 52 -1.36 33.16 23.72
CA ASP A 52 -2.22 32.13 24.29
C ASP A 52 -1.50 30.77 24.37
N VAL A 53 -0.97 30.48 25.55
CA VAL A 53 -0.24 29.25 25.85
C VAL A 53 -1.13 28.00 25.66
N THR A 54 -2.44 28.12 25.87
CA THR A 54 -3.36 26.97 25.69
C THR A 54 -3.48 26.61 24.23
N LEU A 55 -3.62 27.62 23.37
CA LEU A 55 -3.66 27.44 21.94
C LEU A 55 -2.33 26.92 21.39
N ALA A 56 -1.19 27.46 21.89
CA ALA A 56 0.14 26.96 21.54
C ALA A 56 0.31 25.46 21.87
N ARG A 57 -0.20 25.01 23.03
CA ARG A 57 -0.18 23.58 23.39
C ARG A 57 -1.01 22.71 22.47
N LEU A 58 -2.19 23.18 22.08
CA LEU A 58 -3.07 22.48 21.16
C LEU A 58 -2.39 22.31 19.77
N GLU A 59 -1.87 23.40 19.22
CA GLU A 59 -1.15 23.39 17.93
C GLU A 59 0.12 22.53 17.99
N THR A 60 0.83 22.51 19.11
CA THR A 60 1.98 21.60 19.31
C THR A 60 1.54 20.13 19.25
N ALA A 61 0.38 19.80 19.82
CA ALA A 61 -0.15 18.42 19.75
C ALA A 61 -0.52 18.03 18.32
N VAL A 62 -1.09 18.95 17.54
CA VAL A 62 -1.42 18.76 16.13
C VAL A 62 -0.13 18.59 15.31
N ALA A 63 0.86 19.47 15.48
CA ALA A 63 2.15 19.37 14.80
C ALA A 63 2.85 18.04 15.08
N ARG A 64 2.82 17.58 16.32
CA ARG A 64 3.38 16.28 16.71
C ARG A 64 2.67 15.10 16.01
N LYS A 65 1.35 15.18 15.84
CA LYS A 65 0.58 14.16 15.09
C LYS A 65 0.97 14.18 13.62
N HIS A 66 1.12 15.36 13.03
CA HIS A 66 1.55 15.54 11.65
C HIS A 66 2.96 14.95 11.41
N VAL A 67 3.94 15.26 12.27
CA VAL A 67 5.28 14.66 12.18
C VAL A 67 5.25 13.14 12.26
N LYS A 68 4.41 12.55 13.11
CA LYS A 68 4.26 11.09 13.18
C LYS A 68 3.71 10.51 11.88
N SER A 69 2.74 11.18 11.26
CA SER A 69 2.20 10.78 9.95
C SER A 69 3.31 10.81 8.89
N MET A 70 4.02 11.93 8.76
CA MET A 70 5.15 12.08 7.82
C MET A 70 6.21 10.99 7.98
N ILE A 71 6.58 10.65 9.22
CA ILE A 71 7.54 9.57 9.49
C ILE A 71 7.01 8.23 8.98
N ASN A 72 5.72 7.95 9.14
CA ASN A 72 5.14 6.71 8.65
C ASN A 72 5.09 6.69 7.11
N ASP A 73 4.68 7.80 6.49
CA ASP A 73 4.61 7.95 5.04
C ASP A 73 6.00 7.80 4.39
N MET A 74 7.02 8.41 4.99
CA MET A 74 8.42 8.23 4.56
C MET A 74 8.89 6.78 4.73
N ARG A 75 8.55 6.13 5.84
CA ARG A 75 8.88 4.71 6.05
C ARG A 75 8.18 3.83 5.02
N ASP A 76 6.92 4.07 4.74
CA ASP A 76 6.17 3.32 3.73
C ASP A 76 6.79 3.51 2.35
N THR A 77 7.24 4.72 2.02
CA THR A 77 7.99 4.97 0.78
C THR A 77 9.32 4.22 0.76
N ILE A 78 10.09 4.23 1.85
CA ILE A 78 11.34 3.47 1.98
C ILE A 78 11.10 1.96 1.86
N TYR A 79 10.05 1.44 2.49
CA TYR A 79 9.66 0.03 2.36
C TYR A 79 9.21 -0.32 0.94
N ASN A 80 8.56 0.63 0.27
CA ASN A 80 8.22 0.50 -1.14
C ASN A 80 9.45 0.49 -2.06
N LEU A 81 10.58 1.07 -1.63
CA LEU A 81 11.80 1.19 -2.43
C LEU A 81 12.84 0.11 -2.14
N ARG A 82 12.77 -0.56 -0.99
CA ARG A 82 13.80 -1.50 -0.56
C ARG A 82 13.24 -2.88 -0.22
N PRO A 83 13.28 -3.80 -1.18
CA PRO A 83 12.80 -5.18 -1.04
C PRO A 83 13.41 -5.98 0.11
N MET A 84 14.66 -5.70 0.49
CA MET A 84 15.44 -6.48 1.49
C MET A 84 14.85 -6.48 2.91
N ILE A 85 13.83 -5.67 3.18
CA ILE A 85 13.25 -5.56 4.53
C ILE A 85 12.28 -6.70 4.85
N LEU A 86 11.73 -7.36 3.84
CA LEU A 86 10.86 -8.54 4.03
C LEU A 86 11.62 -9.69 4.70
N SER A 87 12.90 -9.91 4.32
CA SER A 87 13.76 -10.93 4.92
C SER A 87 14.13 -10.59 6.37
N ASP A 88 14.28 -9.31 6.71
CA ASP A 88 14.79 -8.87 8.01
C ASP A 88 13.69 -8.74 9.07
N ILE A 89 12.48 -8.33 8.69
CA ILE A 89 11.39 -8.01 9.61
C ILE A 89 10.34 -9.14 9.66
N GLY A 90 10.17 -9.88 8.59
CA GLY A 90 9.16 -10.94 8.46
C GLY A 90 7.75 -10.43 8.14
N TRP A 91 6.94 -11.29 7.56
CA TRP A 91 5.58 -11.01 7.11
C TRP A 91 4.68 -10.51 8.23
N GLN A 92 4.70 -11.19 9.39
CA GLN A 92 3.84 -10.85 10.52
C GLN A 92 4.02 -9.39 10.96
N ALA A 93 5.27 -8.96 11.14
CA ALA A 93 5.55 -7.61 11.60
C ALA A 93 5.15 -6.51 10.57
N LEU A 94 5.20 -6.84 9.26
CA LEU A 94 4.72 -5.92 8.22
C LEU A 94 3.21 -5.76 8.25
N PHE A 95 2.48 -6.85 8.40
CA PHE A 95 1.02 -6.82 8.48
C PHE A 95 0.52 -6.22 9.80
N ASP A 96 1.23 -6.41 10.90
CA ASP A 96 0.93 -5.75 12.18
C ASP A 96 1.06 -4.22 12.04
N ARG A 97 2.11 -3.74 11.37
CA ARG A 97 2.27 -2.30 11.07
C ARG A 97 1.18 -1.77 10.15
N LEU A 98 0.81 -2.54 9.12
CA LEU A 98 -0.31 -2.17 8.24
C LEU A 98 -1.59 -2.03 9.05
N ARG A 99 -1.87 -2.97 9.96
CA ARG A 99 -3.02 -2.91 10.87
C ARG A 99 -3.01 -1.64 11.72
N ASP A 100 -1.89 -1.35 12.37
CA ASP A 100 -1.76 -0.17 13.24
C ASP A 100 -2.00 1.13 12.46
N ARG A 101 -1.50 1.22 11.23
CA ARG A 101 -1.74 2.36 10.34
C ARG A 101 -3.23 2.50 10.00
N LEU A 102 -3.87 1.45 9.52
CA LEU A 102 -5.30 1.48 9.16
C LEU A 102 -6.18 1.84 10.37
N LEU A 103 -5.88 1.31 11.56
CA LEU A 103 -6.57 1.67 12.79
C LEU A 103 -6.30 3.12 13.23
N SER A 104 -5.17 3.70 12.87
CA SER A 104 -4.90 5.13 13.12
C SER A 104 -5.71 6.05 12.21
N GLU A 105 -6.06 5.58 10.99
CA GLU A 105 -6.90 6.30 10.04
C GLU A 105 -8.39 6.16 10.38
N ASP A 106 -8.85 4.94 10.68
CA ASP A 106 -10.22 4.68 11.17
C ASP A 106 -10.22 3.69 12.33
N PRO A 107 -10.35 4.16 13.60
CA PRO A 107 -10.37 3.29 14.79
C PRO A 107 -11.59 2.37 14.88
N ARG A 108 -12.61 2.52 14.02
CA ARG A 108 -13.81 1.65 14.02
C ARG A 108 -13.58 0.35 13.27
N LEU A 109 -12.50 0.24 12.49
CA LEU A 109 -12.21 -0.91 11.67
C LEU A 109 -11.94 -2.16 12.50
N ARG A 110 -12.47 -3.27 12.07
CA ARG A 110 -12.15 -4.62 12.52
C ARG A 110 -11.32 -5.30 11.44
N ILE A 111 -10.04 -5.52 11.70
CA ILE A 111 -9.07 -6.00 10.72
C ILE A 111 -8.60 -7.40 11.10
N TYR A 112 -8.76 -8.35 10.19
CA TYR A 112 -8.37 -9.74 10.33
C TYR A 112 -7.34 -10.10 9.28
N PHE A 113 -6.13 -10.44 9.72
CA PHE A 113 -5.05 -10.91 8.86
C PHE A 113 -4.76 -12.38 9.16
N ASP A 114 -4.93 -13.24 8.15
CA ASP A 114 -4.63 -14.68 8.19
C ASP A 114 -3.52 -14.95 7.16
N ILE A 115 -2.28 -14.82 7.61
CA ILE A 115 -1.09 -14.78 6.76
C ILE A 115 -0.22 -15.99 7.05
N ASP A 116 -0.05 -16.85 6.07
CA ASP A 116 0.93 -17.92 6.12
C ASP A 116 2.35 -17.36 5.95
N ALA A 117 3.34 -18.09 6.45
CA ALA A 117 4.73 -17.83 6.10
C ALA A 117 4.94 -18.18 4.62
N VAL A 118 4.86 -17.17 3.76
CA VAL A 118 5.05 -17.34 2.32
C VAL A 118 6.49 -17.70 2.04
N SER A 119 6.71 -18.94 1.63
CA SER A 119 8.04 -19.44 1.26
C SER A 119 8.28 -19.15 -0.23
N THR A 120 8.38 -17.87 -0.60
CA THR A 120 8.87 -17.51 -1.93
C THR A 120 10.33 -17.09 -1.85
N SER A 121 11.17 -17.68 -2.71
CA SER A 121 12.55 -17.24 -2.92
C SER A 121 12.60 -15.97 -3.78
N ASP A 122 11.50 -15.63 -4.45
CA ASP A 122 11.39 -14.44 -5.29
C ASP A 122 10.92 -13.24 -4.46
N GLU A 123 11.85 -12.35 -4.20
CA GLU A 123 11.64 -11.10 -3.48
C GLU A 123 10.63 -10.18 -4.19
N ILE A 124 10.58 -10.21 -5.53
CA ILE A 124 9.66 -9.39 -6.33
C ILE A 124 8.22 -9.84 -6.09
N THR A 125 7.99 -11.15 -6.04
CA THR A 125 6.68 -11.73 -5.70
C THR A 125 6.23 -11.34 -4.30
N ALA A 126 7.11 -11.45 -3.32
CA ALA A 126 6.81 -11.08 -1.95
C ALA A 126 6.41 -9.60 -1.81
N ILE A 127 7.15 -8.70 -2.45
CA ILE A 127 6.85 -7.26 -2.48
C ILE A 127 5.53 -6.99 -3.18
N SER A 128 5.29 -7.65 -4.32
CA SER A 128 4.06 -7.48 -5.08
C SER A 128 2.84 -7.85 -4.25
N ILE A 129 2.89 -8.96 -3.51
CA ILE A 129 1.83 -9.38 -2.58
C ILE A 129 1.58 -8.30 -1.52
N TYR A 130 2.63 -7.87 -0.82
CA TYR A 130 2.49 -6.88 0.25
C TYR A 130 1.88 -5.56 -0.26
N ARG A 131 2.39 -5.05 -1.39
CA ARG A 131 1.90 -3.79 -1.98
C ARG A 131 0.45 -3.88 -2.44
N VAL A 132 0.05 -4.98 -3.05
CA VAL A 132 -1.35 -5.19 -3.46
C VAL A 132 -2.27 -5.24 -2.25
N VAL A 133 -1.86 -5.88 -1.16
CA VAL A 133 -2.63 -5.87 0.09
C VAL A 133 -2.71 -4.48 0.68
N CYS A 134 -1.61 -3.72 0.73
CA CYS A 134 -1.62 -2.34 1.20
C CYS A 134 -2.59 -1.47 0.41
N GLU A 135 -2.50 -1.52 -0.93
CA GLU A 135 -3.38 -0.75 -1.83
C GLU A 135 -4.84 -1.16 -1.68
N GLY A 136 -5.13 -2.48 -1.63
CA GLY A 136 -6.48 -2.99 -1.42
C GLY A 136 -7.08 -2.51 -0.10
N CYS A 137 -6.35 -2.62 1.00
CA CYS A 137 -6.80 -2.13 2.31
C CYS A 137 -7.02 -0.61 2.32
N GLN A 138 -6.13 0.15 1.66
CA GLN A 138 -6.24 1.60 1.60
C GLN A 138 -7.45 2.04 0.76
N ASN A 139 -7.74 1.34 -0.34
CA ASN A 139 -8.95 1.56 -1.13
C ASN A 139 -10.23 1.30 -0.32
N ILE A 140 -10.24 0.27 0.52
CA ILE A 140 -11.35 -0.02 1.43
C ILE A 140 -11.57 1.16 2.38
N VAL A 141 -10.53 1.63 3.08
CA VAL A 141 -10.64 2.75 4.04
C VAL A 141 -11.14 4.02 3.37
N LYS A 142 -10.64 4.31 2.17
CA LYS A 142 -10.98 5.57 1.46
C LYS A 142 -12.36 5.56 0.81
N HIS A 143 -12.85 4.40 0.36
CA HIS A 143 -13.93 4.35 -0.61
C HIS A 143 -15.11 3.46 -0.22
N SER A 144 -14.90 2.41 0.60
CA SER A 144 -15.95 1.40 0.78
C SER A 144 -16.96 1.73 1.89
N GLY A 145 -16.57 2.57 2.86
CA GLY A 145 -17.37 2.76 4.09
C GLY A 145 -17.50 1.51 4.96
N ALA A 146 -16.66 0.49 4.72
CA ALA A 146 -16.65 -0.75 5.48
C ALA A 146 -16.19 -0.52 6.93
N ASP A 147 -16.64 -1.38 7.84
CA ASP A 147 -16.12 -1.48 9.21
C ASP A 147 -15.33 -2.79 9.44
N ARG A 148 -15.22 -3.65 8.40
CA ARG A 148 -14.52 -4.93 8.47
C ARG A 148 -13.65 -5.14 7.24
N ILE A 149 -12.38 -5.50 7.50
CA ILE A 149 -11.39 -5.88 6.48
C ILE A 149 -10.88 -7.27 6.83
N GLU A 150 -10.91 -8.17 5.87
CA GLU A 150 -10.35 -9.53 5.98
C GLU A 150 -9.30 -9.70 4.88
N VAL A 151 -8.09 -10.08 5.26
CA VAL A 151 -7.02 -10.41 4.33
C VAL A 151 -6.50 -11.80 4.65
N SER A 152 -6.42 -12.63 3.64
CA SER A 152 -5.71 -13.91 3.75
C SER A 152 -4.63 -14.02 2.68
N VAL A 153 -3.46 -14.54 3.08
CA VAL A 153 -2.36 -14.91 2.18
C VAL A 153 -2.00 -16.35 2.48
N LYS A 154 -2.26 -17.24 1.52
CA LYS A 154 -2.11 -18.69 1.70
C LYS A 154 -1.15 -19.28 0.67
N ASP A 155 -0.16 -20.03 1.14
CA ASP A 155 0.78 -20.76 0.30
C ASP A 155 0.25 -22.17 -0.01
N HIS A 156 -0.13 -22.40 -1.25
CA HIS A 156 -0.60 -23.70 -1.75
C HIS A 156 0.53 -24.54 -2.41
N GLY A 157 1.77 -24.13 -2.25
CA GLY A 157 2.95 -24.80 -2.79
C GLY A 157 3.21 -24.44 -4.26
N THR A 158 2.26 -24.62 -5.16
CA THR A 158 2.37 -24.28 -6.59
C THR A 158 1.90 -22.87 -6.92
N PHE A 159 1.14 -22.25 -6.05
CA PHE A 159 0.68 -20.87 -6.16
C PHE A 159 0.42 -20.29 -4.77
N ILE A 160 0.46 -18.97 -4.67
CA ILE A 160 0.05 -18.20 -3.50
C ILE A 160 -1.31 -17.59 -3.79
N LYS A 161 -2.28 -17.80 -2.90
CA LYS A 161 -3.60 -17.16 -2.99
C LYS A 161 -3.67 -16.00 -2.01
N VAL A 162 -4.02 -14.81 -2.52
CA VAL A 162 -4.32 -13.63 -1.73
C VAL A 162 -5.78 -13.29 -1.87
N CYS A 163 -6.48 -13.09 -0.75
CA CYS A 163 -7.86 -12.62 -0.73
C CYS A 163 -7.93 -11.37 0.14
N ILE A 164 -8.57 -10.32 -0.38
CA ILE A 164 -8.87 -9.07 0.34
C ILE A 164 -10.36 -8.85 0.27
N ARG A 165 -11.03 -8.79 1.42
CA ARG A 165 -12.49 -8.65 1.50
C ARG A 165 -12.87 -7.53 2.43
N ASP A 166 -13.89 -6.78 2.04
CA ASP A 166 -14.59 -5.81 2.89
C ASP A 166 -16.11 -6.07 2.92
N ASN A 167 -16.79 -5.44 3.85
CA ASN A 167 -18.25 -5.44 3.97
C ASN A 167 -18.85 -4.06 3.67
N GLY A 168 -18.21 -3.26 2.82
CA GLY A 168 -18.67 -1.93 2.45
C GLY A 168 -19.76 -1.92 1.39
N VAL A 169 -19.96 -0.76 0.77
CA VAL A 169 -21.01 -0.55 -0.24
C VAL A 169 -20.69 -1.11 -1.62
N GLY A 170 -19.51 -1.72 -1.78
CA GLY A 170 -19.01 -2.18 -3.06
C GLY A 170 -18.55 -1.06 -3.99
N MET A 171 -18.18 -1.44 -5.20
CA MET A 171 -17.73 -0.51 -6.24
C MET A 171 -18.89 -0.12 -7.15
N ASP A 172 -19.16 1.17 -7.30
CA ASP A 172 -20.12 1.69 -8.27
C ASP A 172 -19.49 1.72 -9.66
N HIS A 173 -19.93 0.82 -10.53
CA HIS A 173 -19.45 0.71 -11.91
C HIS A 173 -19.95 1.86 -12.82
N GLY A 174 -20.76 2.81 -12.31
CA GLY A 174 -21.56 3.69 -13.16
C GLY A 174 -21.25 5.19 -13.16
N LYS A 175 -20.72 5.78 -12.10
CA LYS A 175 -20.68 7.26 -11.98
C LYS A 175 -19.30 7.89 -11.78
N ASP A 176 -18.29 7.15 -11.32
CA ASP A 176 -16.94 7.67 -11.07
C ASP A 176 -15.86 6.99 -11.91
N ALA A 177 -16.19 6.53 -13.09
CA ALA A 177 -15.32 5.79 -14.01
C ALA A 177 -14.01 6.52 -14.41
N GLY A 178 -13.81 7.76 -13.98
CA GLY A 178 -12.67 8.58 -14.43
C GLY A 178 -11.58 8.87 -13.40
N LYS A 179 -11.83 8.73 -12.10
CA LYS A 179 -10.87 9.19 -11.07
C LYS A 179 -10.29 8.10 -10.15
N ASN A 180 -10.93 6.94 -10.01
CA ASN A 180 -10.55 5.91 -9.02
C ASN A 180 -9.90 4.64 -9.60
N HIS A 181 -9.65 4.57 -10.92
CA HIS A 181 -9.14 3.35 -11.55
C HIS A 181 -7.62 3.16 -11.44
N PHE A 182 -6.86 4.18 -11.09
CA PHE A 182 -5.40 4.09 -11.02
C PHE A 182 -4.93 3.03 -10.00
N GLY A 183 -5.54 2.98 -8.81
CA GLY A 183 -5.17 2.00 -7.78
C GLY A 183 -5.41 0.55 -8.23
N LEU A 184 -6.58 0.26 -8.82
CA LEU A 184 -6.91 -1.06 -9.34
C LEU A 184 -6.04 -1.44 -10.54
N GLN A 185 -5.78 -0.48 -11.42
CA GLN A 185 -4.89 -0.67 -12.57
C GLN A 185 -3.46 -0.99 -12.08
N PHE A 186 -2.92 -0.23 -11.13
CA PHE A 186 -1.60 -0.51 -10.55
C PHE A 186 -1.53 -1.86 -9.86
N MET A 187 -2.60 -2.28 -9.16
CA MET A 187 -2.67 -3.64 -8.60
C MET A 187 -2.62 -4.69 -9.70
N SER A 188 -3.41 -4.53 -10.79
CA SER A 188 -3.43 -5.45 -11.92
C SER A 188 -2.05 -5.55 -12.59
N GLU A 189 -1.45 -4.41 -12.94
CA GLU A 189 -0.12 -4.37 -13.56
C GLU A 189 0.95 -5.06 -12.69
N ARG A 190 0.84 -4.91 -11.37
CA ARG A 190 1.77 -5.53 -10.42
C ARG A 190 1.58 -7.04 -10.31
N VAL A 191 0.33 -7.50 -10.34
CA VAL A 191 -0.01 -8.93 -10.36
C VAL A 191 0.43 -9.57 -11.69
N ASP A 192 0.22 -8.88 -12.80
CA ASP A 192 0.66 -9.34 -14.13
C ASP A 192 2.20 -9.45 -14.22
N ALA A 193 2.93 -8.53 -13.58
CA ALA A 193 4.40 -8.54 -13.55
C ALA A 193 4.99 -9.79 -12.89
N VAL A 194 4.24 -10.44 -11.99
CA VAL A 194 4.61 -11.71 -11.35
C VAL A 194 3.82 -12.90 -11.92
N SER A 195 3.31 -12.77 -13.14
CA SER A 195 2.52 -13.80 -13.84
C SER A 195 1.28 -14.27 -13.08
N GLY A 196 0.76 -13.43 -12.19
CA GLY A 196 -0.43 -13.70 -11.41
C GLY A 196 -1.73 -13.42 -12.17
N LYS A 197 -2.85 -13.72 -11.52
CA LYS A 197 -4.19 -13.40 -11.99
C LYS A 197 -4.96 -12.72 -10.88
N MET A 198 -5.72 -11.67 -11.21
CA MET A 198 -6.57 -10.95 -10.28
C MET A 198 -8.02 -10.99 -10.73
N ILE A 199 -8.91 -11.28 -9.80
CA ILE A 199 -10.37 -11.26 -9.98
C ILE A 199 -10.96 -10.35 -8.92
N ILE A 200 -11.90 -9.50 -9.33
CA ILE A 200 -12.61 -8.60 -8.42
C ILE A 200 -14.10 -8.93 -8.54
N VAL A 201 -14.72 -9.21 -7.40
CA VAL A 201 -16.17 -9.41 -7.26
C VAL A 201 -16.65 -8.34 -6.29
N SER A 202 -17.60 -7.53 -6.73
CA SER A 202 -18.13 -6.43 -5.92
C SER A 202 -19.62 -6.31 -6.10
N ASP A 203 -20.34 -6.18 -4.99
CA ASP A 203 -21.78 -5.96 -4.94
C ASP A 203 -22.13 -5.03 -3.76
N LEU A 204 -23.42 -4.83 -3.50
CA LEU A 204 -23.90 -3.96 -2.42
C LEU A 204 -23.55 -4.44 -1.00
N THR A 205 -22.92 -5.60 -0.86
CA THR A 205 -22.52 -6.18 0.44
C THR A 205 -21.01 -6.13 0.68
N GLY A 206 -20.25 -5.58 -0.28
CA GLY A 206 -18.82 -5.38 -0.17
C GLY A 206 -18.05 -5.75 -1.43
N THR A 207 -16.73 -5.80 -1.29
CA THR A 207 -15.80 -6.16 -2.35
C THR A 207 -14.93 -7.33 -1.92
N LEU A 208 -14.66 -8.23 -2.87
CA LEU A 208 -13.68 -9.30 -2.77
C LEU A 208 -12.68 -9.16 -3.92
N ILE A 209 -11.41 -9.07 -3.58
CA ILE A 209 -10.29 -9.16 -4.52
C ILE A 209 -9.59 -10.49 -4.28
N GLU A 210 -9.56 -11.34 -5.28
CA GLU A 210 -8.82 -12.61 -5.27
C GLU A 210 -7.65 -12.55 -6.24
N ILE A 211 -6.48 -13.00 -5.78
CA ILE A 211 -5.26 -12.99 -6.56
C ILE A 211 -4.60 -14.35 -6.41
N GLU A 212 -4.17 -14.92 -7.54
CA GLU A 212 -3.37 -16.13 -7.60
C GLU A 212 -2.04 -15.84 -8.29
N ILE A 213 -0.93 -16.13 -7.61
CA ILE A 213 0.43 -15.89 -8.10
C ILE A 213 1.15 -17.24 -8.14
N PRO A 214 1.63 -17.70 -9.31
CA PRO A 214 2.37 -18.95 -9.43
C PRO A 214 3.69 -18.86 -8.65
N THR A 215 4.11 -19.96 -8.05
CA THR A 215 5.43 -20.11 -7.42
C THR A 215 6.37 -20.86 -8.34
N GLU A 216 7.70 -20.70 -8.17
CA GLU A 216 8.70 -21.45 -8.92
C GLU A 216 8.51 -22.99 -8.80
N ARG A 217 7.88 -23.46 -7.71
CA ARG A 217 7.54 -24.88 -7.52
C ARG A 217 6.45 -25.38 -8.49
N GLY A 218 5.68 -24.47 -9.12
CA GLY A 218 4.62 -24.80 -10.08
C GLY A 218 5.09 -24.89 -11.53
N GLU A 219 6.27 -24.38 -11.86
CA GLU A 219 6.79 -24.39 -13.25
C GLU A 219 7.46 -25.71 -13.68
N TYR A 220 7.66 -26.65 -12.75
CA TYR A 220 8.27 -27.95 -13.03
C TYR A 220 7.24 -29.10 -13.15
N LYS A 221 6.23 -28.93 -14.04
CA LYS A 221 5.43 -30.06 -14.54
C LYS A 221 5.07 -29.88 -16.01
#